data_b3f948b486dfdd0185e5cce094acada9
#
_entry.id   b3f948b486dfdd0185e5cce094acada9
#
_cell.length_a   1.000
_cell.length_b   1.000
_cell.length_c   1.000
_cell.angle_alpha   90.00
_cell.angle_beta   90.00
_cell.angle_gamma   90.00
#
_symmetry.space_group_name_H-M   'P 1'
#
loop_
_entity.id
_entity.type
_entity.pdbx_description
1 polymer ?
#
loop_
_entity_poly.entity_id
_entity_poly.type
_entity_poly.pdbx_seq_one_letter_code
_entity_poly.pdbx_strand_id
1 'polypeptide(L)'
;PLQVICIRRHTKRCSKQRLVCRLIQITCKGILLLATAVKKEHINKANERFRHPAIIIANHQSFIDILVLLSLSSKILMVTNHWVWHSPFFGAIIRYVDFYYIGEGYEQYMERMRKKVKEGYSIAIFPEGTRTYNGKMKRFHKGAFYLAEALKLDILPILLYGNNKIIAKAQPFNIRKGIIYTEILPRIPLDDLSFGSTYQERTKRISAYMKEVYARICREQNTTDNPAFYEALIQNYIYKGPVVEWYIRIKVKMEKNYRLFNRLIPVQGQITDIGCGFGPLCYMLSLLSEDREILGIDYDEDKIALAQHGWLRNEHLQFKHGNALEYPLPESDVFILNDMLHYMSYEHQQTLLLKCAGRLRSQGMIIIRDGNSANASKHRLTRFTELLSTRIFNFNRTTGELYFTTETQLREIAVACGMAVEIIPNDKYTSNTIYIFRKPN
;
A
#
# COMPACT_ATOMS: atom_id res chain seq x y z
N PRO A 1 -7.92 60.75 11.68
CA PRO A 1 -6.62 60.17 12.11
C PRO A 1 -6.77 58.72 12.61
N LEU A 2 -7.75 58.42 13.48
CA LEU A 2 -7.94 57.06 14.05
C LEU A 2 -8.25 56.00 12.99
N GLN A 3 -9.11 56.27 12.01
CA GLN A 3 -9.40 55.33 10.90
C GLN A 3 -8.16 55.01 10.06
N VAL A 4 -7.31 55.97 9.76
CA VAL A 4 -6.06 55.78 9.02
C VAL A 4 -5.05 54.92 9.82
N ILE A 5 -5.00 55.10 11.13
CA ILE A 5 -4.14 54.31 12.02
C ILE A 5 -4.67 52.87 12.12
N CYS A 6 -5.97 52.67 12.23
CA CYS A 6 -6.60 51.34 12.18
C CYS A 6 -6.37 50.62 10.84
N ILE A 7 -6.54 51.32 9.74
CA ILE A 7 -6.26 50.76 8.40
C ILE A 7 -4.78 50.40 8.25
N ARG A 8 -3.85 51.27 8.65
CA ARG A 8 -2.39 50.94 8.59
C ARG A 8 -2.01 49.79 9.52
N ARG A 9 -2.57 49.67 10.71
CA ARG A 9 -2.33 48.52 11.60
C ARG A 9 -2.89 47.24 11.02
N HIS A 10 -4.10 47.29 10.45
CA HIS A 10 -4.74 46.17 9.81
C HIS A 10 -3.93 45.68 8.58
N THR A 11 -3.52 46.58 7.69
CA THR A 11 -2.71 46.24 6.50
C THR A 11 -1.35 45.66 6.88
N LYS A 12 -0.69 46.20 7.90
CA LYS A 12 0.56 45.65 8.45
C LYS A 12 0.34 44.23 9.04
N ARG A 13 -0.76 43.98 9.73
CA ARG A 13 -1.10 42.65 10.25
C ARG A 13 -1.35 41.63 9.13
N CYS A 14 -2.14 41.99 8.13
CA CYS A 14 -2.40 41.15 6.97
C CYS A 14 -1.10 40.81 6.19
N SER A 15 -0.20 41.78 6.02
CA SER A 15 1.10 41.56 5.37
C SER A 15 1.99 40.58 6.16
N LYS A 16 2.03 40.73 7.50
CA LYS A 16 2.77 39.81 8.39
C LYS A 16 2.18 38.40 8.37
N GLN A 17 0.84 38.25 8.39
CA GLN A 17 0.17 36.95 8.29
C GLN A 17 0.49 36.27 6.94
N ARG A 18 0.45 36.98 5.82
CA ARG A 18 0.85 36.44 4.51
C ARG A 18 2.29 35.93 4.52
N LEU A 19 3.21 36.67 5.13
CA LEU A 19 4.61 36.26 5.29
C LEU A 19 4.71 34.96 6.09
N VAL A 20 4.00 34.87 7.24
CA VAL A 20 4.00 33.64 8.07
C VAL A 20 3.40 32.46 7.32
N CYS A 21 2.28 32.62 6.60
CA CYS A 21 1.70 31.56 5.78
C CYS A 21 2.71 31.08 4.70
N ARG A 22 3.45 32.02 4.10
CA ARG A 22 4.51 31.67 3.11
C ARG A 22 5.67 30.92 3.76
N LEU A 23 6.09 31.32 4.95
CA LEU A 23 7.12 30.61 5.73
C LEU A 23 6.65 29.20 6.10
N ILE A 24 5.41 29.04 6.55
CA ILE A 24 4.82 27.72 6.79
C ILE A 24 4.86 26.86 5.54
N GLN A 25 4.45 27.37 4.39
CA GLN A 25 4.52 26.65 3.11
C GLN A 25 5.96 26.21 2.78
N ILE A 26 6.93 27.11 2.90
CA ILE A 26 8.35 26.82 2.62
C ILE A 26 8.88 25.77 3.59
N THR A 27 8.57 25.89 4.89
CA THR A 27 8.96 24.92 5.92
C THR A 27 8.36 23.56 5.65
N CYS A 28 7.06 23.48 5.33
CA CYS A 28 6.41 22.21 4.96
C CYS A 28 7.06 21.57 3.72
N LYS A 29 7.36 22.36 2.68
CA LYS A 29 8.11 21.88 1.51
C LYS A 29 9.50 21.38 1.89
N GLY A 30 10.21 22.12 2.73
CA GLY A 30 11.55 21.73 3.21
C GLY A 30 11.53 20.43 3.98
N ILE A 31 10.60 20.25 4.91
CA ILE A 31 10.43 19.00 5.68
C ILE A 31 10.17 17.82 4.73
N LEU A 32 9.25 18.00 3.77
CA LEU A 32 8.95 16.97 2.79
C LEU A 32 10.18 16.67 1.89
N LEU A 33 10.98 17.65 1.50
CA LEU A 33 12.19 17.44 0.71
C LEU A 33 13.28 16.70 1.49
N LEU A 34 13.47 17.04 2.76
CA LEU A 34 14.45 16.40 3.64
C LEU A 34 14.13 14.92 3.94
N ALA A 35 12.88 14.51 3.78
CA ALA A 35 12.49 13.10 3.91
C ALA A 35 12.98 12.28 2.68
N THR A 36 14.29 12.06 2.56
CA THR A 36 14.94 11.41 1.40
C THR A 36 14.56 9.94 1.23
N ALA A 37 14.21 9.26 2.30
CA ALA A 37 13.74 7.86 2.28
C ALA A 37 12.31 7.69 1.73
N VAL A 38 11.62 8.80 1.42
CA VAL A 38 10.23 8.81 0.98
C VAL A 38 10.16 9.34 -0.46
N LYS A 39 9.61 8.53 -1.37
CA LYS A 39 9.31 8.95 -2.74
C LYS A 39 8.11 9.90 -2.73
N LYS A 40 8.12 10.96 -3.53
CA LYS A 40 7.02 11.92 -3.65
C LYS A 40 6.51 11.89 -5.09
N GLU A 41 5.21 11.68 -5.23
CA GLU A 41 4.50 11.74 -6.51
C GLU A 41 3.36 12.75 -6.40
N HIS A 42 3.33 13.68 -7.33
CA HIS A 42 2.33 14.75 -7.35
C HIS A 42 1.67 14.82 -8.72
N ILE A 43 0.38 14.53 -8.74
CA ILE A 43 -0.44 14.51 -9.96
C ILE A 43 -1.42 15.68 -9.91
N ASN A 44 -1.34 16.54 -10.90
CA ASN A 44 -2.21 17.72 -11.06
C ASN A 44 -2.68 17.84 -12.51
N LYS A 45 -3.48 16.88 -12.95
CA LYS A 45 -3.98 16.83 -14.34
C LYS A 45 -4.88 18.03 -14.69
N ALA A 46 -5.57 18.58 -13.69
CA ALA A 46 -6.43 19.76 -13.87
C ALA A 46 -5.65 21.08 -13.93
N ASN A 47 -4.32 21.07 -13.78
CA ASN A 47 -3.46 22.24 -13.72
C ASN A 47 -3.94 23.29 -12.68
N GLU A 48 -4.43 22.82 -11.53
CA GLU A 48 -4.88 23.69 -10.44
C GLU A 48 -3.70 24.51 -9.91
N ARG A 49 -3.90 25.84 -9.82
CA ARG A 49 -2.87 26.81 -9.39
C ARG A 49 -3.24 27.52 -8.09
N PHE A 50 -4.33 27.15 -7.44
CA PHE A 50 -4.82 27.75 -6.20
C PHE A 50 -5.00 29.29 -6.28
N ARG A 51 -5.37 29.81 -7.47
CA ARG A 51 -5.59 31.25 -7.68
C ARG A 51 -6.96 31.70 -7.16
N HIS A 52 -7.95 30.84 -7.24
CA HIS A 52 -9.30 31.08 -6.76
C HIS A 52 -9.57 30.30 -5.48
N PRO A 53 -10.20 30.91 -4.47
CA PRO A 53 -10.58 30.21 -3.25
C PRO A 53 -11.47 29.00 -3.52
N ALA A 54 -11.33 27.98 -2.68
CA ALA A 54 -12.14 26.79 -2.72
C ALA A 54 -12.25 26.18 -1.31
N ILE A 55 -13.26 25.33 -1.11
CA ILE A 55 -13.23 24.36 -0.03
C ILE A 55 -12.41 23.16 -0.50
N ILE A 56 -11.19 23.01 0.01
CA ILE A 56 -10.33 21.87 -0.27
C ILE A 56 -10.75 20.74 0.65
N ILE A 57 -11.11 19.61 0.09
CA ILE A 57 -11.39 18.38 0.85
C ILE A 57 -10.34 17.33 0.56
N ALA A 58 -9.83 16.66 1.60
CA ALA A 58 -8.88 15.59 1.45
C ALA A 58 -9.20 14.43 2.40
N ASN A 59 -8.83 13.20 2.02
CA ASN A 59 -8.85 12.07 2.93
C ASN A 59 -7.74 12.20 3.97
N HIS A 60 -7.95 11.60 5.18
CA HIS A 60 -7.05 11.80 6.31
C HIS A 60 -6.42 10.50 6.79
N GLN A 61 -5.13 10.34 6.53
CA GLN A 61 -4.39 9.11 6.82
C GLN A 61 -3.32 9.30 7.89
N SER A 62 -2.65 10.47 7.89
CA SER A 62 -1.45 10.69 8.67
C SER A 62 -1.32 12.16 9.09
N PHE A 63 -0.39 12.43 10.01
CA PHE A 63 0.03 13.80 10.31
C PHE A 63 0.69 14.48 9.09
N ILE A 64 1.34 13.69 8.22
CA ILE A 64 1.97 14.20 6.98
C ILE A 64 0.95 14.88 6.07
N ASP A 65 -0.32 14.50 6.11
CA ASP A 65 -1.37 15.07 5.24
C ASP A 65 -1.46 16.60 5.39
N ILE A 66 -1.29 17.09 6.60
CA ILE A 66 -1.29 18.53 6.91
C ILE A 66 -0.09 19.21 6.23
N LEU A 67 1.10 18.61 6.32
CA LEU A 67 2.31 19.13 5.68
C LEU A 67 2.16 19.16 4.16
N VAL A 68 1.59 18.11 3.58
CA VAL A 68 1.34 18.03 2.13
C VAL A 68 0.40 19.14 1.71
N LEU A 69 -0.78 19.30 2.33
CA LEU A 69 -1.73 20.33 1.95
C LEU A 69 -1.16 21.75 2.11
N LEU A 70 -0.49 22.05 3.22
CA LEU A 70 0.12 23.37 3.45
C LEU A 70 1.31 23.65 2.53
N SER A 71 1.96 22.61 2.00
CA SER A 71 3.02 22.77 1.01
C SER A 71 2.51 23.22 -0.37
N LEU A 72 1.23 22.96 -0.71
CA LEU A 72 0.67 23.25 -2.03
C LEU A 72 0.55 24.77 -2.28
N SER A 73 0.04 25.51 -1.30
CA SER A 73 -0.12 26.97 -1.43
C SER A 73 -0.06 27.67 -0.07
N SER A 74 0.50 28.89 -0.05
CA SER A 74 0.49 29.77 1.13
C SER A 74 -0.88 30.38 1.43
N LYS A 75 -1.84 30.17 0.53
CA LYS A 75 -3.23 30.64 0.67
C LYS A 75 -4.18 29.51 1.11
N ILE A 76 -3.69 28.51 1.81
CA ILE A 76 -4.50 27.44 2.39
C ILE A 76 -4.54 27.61 3.90
N LEU A 77 -5.73 27.73 4.44
CA LEU A 77 -6.02 27.71 5.89
C LEU A 77 -6.75 26.41 6.20
N MET A 78 -6.48 25.84 7.38
CA MET A 78 -7.08 24.57 7.76
C MET A 78 -8.11 24.71 8.87
N VAL A 79 -9.12 23.85 8.82
CA VAL A 79 -10.00 23.61 9.96
C VAL A 79 -9.34 22.57 10.85
N THR A 80 -9.20 22.89 12.14
CA THR A 80 -8.47 22.08 13.13
C THR A 80 -9.38 21.60 14.25
N ASN A 81 -8.94 20.58 14.97
CA ASN A 81 -9.58 20.06 16.16
C ASN A 81 -9.00 20.68 17.44
N HIS A 82 -9.62 20.36 18.58
CA HIS A 82 -9.23 20.85 19.92
C HIS A 82 -7.74 20.60 20.24
N TRP A 83 -7.22 19.40 19.93
CA TRP A 83 -5.86 19.03 20.27
C TRP A 83 -4.81 19.91 19.56
N VAL A 84 -4.98 20.14 18.25
CA VAL A 84 -4.05 20.98 17.47
C VAL A 84 -4.15 22.44 17.90
N TRP A 85 -5.37 22.92 18.14
CA TRP A 85 -5.64 24.31 18.57
C TRP A 85 -4.98 24.66 19.91
N HIS A 86 -4.98 23.73 20.85
CA HIS A 86 -4.41 23.91 22.19
C HIS A 86 -2.97 23.37 22.31
N SER A 87 -2.37 22.94 21.19
CA SER A 87 -1.00 22.46 21.19
C SER A 87 -0.03 23.56 21.66
N PRO A 88 0.89 23.27 22.63
CA PRO A 88 1.86 24.26 23.11
C PRO A 88 2.83 24.69 22.00
N PHE A 89 3.13 23.81 21.04
CA PHE A 89 4.09 24.09 19.96
C PHE A 89 3.45 24.76 18.75
N PHE A 90 2.27 24.33 18.34
CA PHE A 90 1.62 24.78 17.10
C PHE A 90 0.47 25.76 17.34
N GLY A 91 -0.18 25.71 18.51
CA GLY A 91 -1.39 26.46 18.77
C GLY A 91 -1.24 28.00 18.61
N ALA A 92 -0.13 28.57 19.05
CA ALA A 92 0.13 30.00 18.89
C ALA A 92 0.24 30.40 17.40
N ILE A 93 0.95 29.60 16.59
CA ILE A 93 1.17 29.87 15.16
C ILE A 93 -0.16 29.75 14.40
N ILE A 94 -0.92 28.67 14.61
CA ILE A 94 -2.17 28.43 13.87
C ILE A 94 -3.25 29.47 14.23
N ARG A 95 -3.32 29.92 15.49
CA ARG A 95 -4.18 31.01 15.86
C ARG A 95 -3.75 32.36 15.25
N TYR A 96 -2.45 32.59 15.15
CA TYR A 96 -1.92 33.82 14.53
C TYR A 96 -2.26 33.91 13.04
N VAL A 97 -2.24 32.78 12.30
CA VAL A 97 -2.57 32.72 10.87
C VAL A 97 -4.06 32.51 10.59
N ASP A 98 -4.91 32.56 11.63
CA ASP A 98 -6.36 32.43 11.54
C ASP A 98 -6.83 31.06 11.02
N PHE A 99 -6.21 29.94 11.44
CA PHE A 99 -6.82 28.63 11.28
C PHE A 99 -8.12 28.56 12.08
N TYR A 100 -8.99 27.62 11.74
CA TYR A 100 -10.33 27.56 12.32
C TYR A 100 -10.46 26.39 13.29
N TYR A 101 -11.02 26.65 14.45
CA TYR A 101 -11.34 25.63 15.44
C TYR A 101 -12.85 25.34 15.43
N ILE A 102 -13.21 24.07 15.24
CA ILE A 102 -14.63 23.64 15.15
C ILE A 102 -15.42 23.98 16.45
N GLY A 103 -14.75 24.04 17.61
CA GLY A 103 -15.37 24.35 18.89
C GLY A 103 -15.66 25.85 19.15
N GLU A 104 -15.27 26.74 18.25
CA GLU A 104 -15.69 28.16 18.30
C GLU A 104 -17.15 28.29 17.83
N GLY A 105 -17.86 29.31 18.28
CA GLY A 105 -19.23 29.56 17.85
C GLY A 105 -19.33 29.77 16.33
N TYR A 106 -20.37 29.17 15.72
CA TYR A 106 -20.57 29.13 14.28
C TYR A 106 -20.49 30.49 13.59
N GLU A 107 -21.18 31.50 14.16
CA GLU A 107 -21.24 32.83 13.55
C GLU A 107 -19.88 33.54 13.51
N GLN A 108 -19.09 33.41 14.58
CA GLN A 108 -17.77 34.03 14.68
C GLN A 108 -16.78 33.47 13.67
N TYR A 109 -16.73 32.14 13.48
CA TYR A 109 -15.80 31.55 12.52
C TYR A 109 -16.27 31.78 11.10
N MET A 110 -17.58 31.83 10.82
CA MET A 110 -18.12 32.11 9.49
C MET A 110 -17.77 33.50 8.99
N GLU A 111 -17.88 34.52 9.85
CA GLU A 111 -17.46 35.87 9.51
C GLU A 111 -15.97 35.94 9.16
N ARG A 112 -15.13 35.30 9.97
CA ARG A 112 -13.68 35.20 9.72
C ARG A 112 -13.39 34.45 8.42
N MET A 113 -14.09 33.35 8.13
CA MET A 113 -13.94 32.61 6.88
C MET A 113 -14.30 33.47 5.67
N ARG A 114 -15.43 34.15 5.66
CA ARG A 114 -15.84 35.07 4.58
C ARG A 114 -14.78 36.12 4.30
N LYS A 115 -14.20 36.71 5.35
CA LYS A 115 -13.12 37.67 5.20
C LYS A 115 -11.89 37.06 4.52
N LYS A 116 -11.45 35.90 4.98
CA LYS A 116 -10.27 35.22 4.41
C LYS A 116 -10.50 34.74 2.98
N VAL A 117 -11.69 34.27 2.65
CA VAL A 117 -12.08 33.92 1.28
C VAL A 117 -12.00 35.16 0.36
N LYS A 118 -12.48 36.33 0.82
CA LYS A 118 -12.32 37.60 0.06
C LYS A 118 -10.84 38.01 -0.11
N GLU A 119 -9.96 37.63 0.83
CA GLU A 119 -8.51 37.83 0.72
C GLU A 119 -7.84 36.80 -0.21
N GLY A 120 -8.60 35.84 -0.77
CA GLY A 120 -8.14 34.81 -1.72
C GLY A 120 -7.63 33.55 -1.05
N TYR A 121 -7.98 33.26 0.20
CA TYR A 121 -7.61 32.02 0.90
C TYR A 121 -8.65 30.91 0.64
N SER A 122 -8.15 29.70 0.39
CA SER A 122 -8.91 28.45 0.41
C SER A 122 -8.96 27.86 1.83
N ILE A 123 -9.99 27.09 2.11
CA ILE A 123 -10.18 26.44 3.41
C ILE A 123 -10.06 24.93 3.20
N ALA A 124 -9.08 24.30 3.83
CA ALA A 124 -8.86 22.86 3.76
C ALA A 124 -9.49 22.14 4.96
N ILE A 125 -10.18 21.05 4.66
CA ILE A 125 -10.94 20.28 5.65
C ILE A 125 -10.74 18.79 5.34
N PHE A 126 -10.52 18.01 6.40
CA PHE A 126 -10.62 16.56 6.34
C PHE A 126 -12.04 16.14 6.71
N PRO A 127 -12.90 15.79 5.73
CA PRO A 127 -14.32 15.54 6.02
C PRO A 127 -14.55 14.26 6.83
N GLU A 128 -13.54 13.42 7.00
CA GLU A 128 -13.57 12.24 7.87
C GLU A 128 -13.50 12.57 9.37
N GLY A 129 -13.10 13.82 9.74
CA GLY A 129 -12.96 14.30 11.11
C GLY A 129 -11.80 13.69 11.90
N THR A 130 -11.27 12.54 11.49
CA THR A 130 -10.14 11.88 12.16
C THR A 130 -9.38 10.97 11.19
N ARG A 131 -8.10 10.75 11.48
CA ARG A 131 -7.22 9.85 10.70
C ARG A 131 -7.74 8.41 10.69
N THR A 132 -7.58 7.72 9.58
CA THR A 132 -7.81 6.28 9.46
C THR A 132 -6.68 5.47 10.12
N TYR A 133 -6.97 4.23 10.53
CA TYR A 133 -5.95 3.28 11.00
C TYR A 133 -5.46 2.33 9.89
N ASN A 134 -6.36 1.97 8.97
CA ASN A 134 -6.13 0.95 7.93
C ASN A 134 -5.94 1.53 6.53
N GLY A 135 -5.89 2.85 6.40
CA GLY A 135 -5.77 3.52 5.10
C GLY A 135 -7.07 3.60 4.29
N LYS A 136 -8.15 2.92 4.71
CA LYS A 136 -9.45 3.00 4.03
C LYS A 136 -10.14 4.33 4.36
N MET A 137 -10.72 4.95 3.36
CA MET A 137 -11.42 6.24 3.50
C MET A 137 -12.72 6.06 4.29
N LYS A 138 -12.90 6.86 5.34
CA LYS A 138 -14.07 6.82 6.22
C LYS A 138 -15.28 7.52 5.59
N ARG A 139 -16.38 7.54 6.34
CA ARG A 139 -17.57 8.32 6.02
C ARG A 139 -17.25 9.82 6.13
N PHE A 140 -17.74 10.62 5.19
CA PHE A 140 -17.61 12.06 5.22
C PHE A 140 -18.72 12.71 6.04
N HIS A 141 -18.33 13.69 6.88
CA HIS A 141 -19.25 14.58 7.58
C HIS A 141 -19.69 15.70 6.64
N LYS A 142 -20.91 16.17 6.82
CA LYS A 142 -21.56 17.16 5.95
C LYS A 142 -20.97 18.59 6.07
N GLY A 143 -20.20 18.87 7.13
CA GLY A 143 -19.74 20.22 7.47
C GLY A 143 -18.93 20.92 6.36
N ALA A 144 -18.03 20.21 5.68
CA ALA A 144 -17.25 20.76 4.57
C ALA A 144 -18.13 21.19 3.39
N PHE A 145 -19.14 20.42 3.08
CA PHE A 145 -20.06 20.64 1.97
C PHE A 145 -21.05 21.76 2.28
N TYR A 146 -21.53 21.82 3.51
CA TYR A 146 -22.30 22.93 4.03
C TYR A 146 -21.53 24.26 3.94
N LEU A 147 -20.24 24.25 4.32
CA LEU A 147 -19.38 25.44 4.22
C LEU A 147 -19.17 25.87 2.76
N ALA A 148 -19.05 24.94 1.82
CA ALA A 148 -18.95 25.25 0.40
C ALA A 148 -20.21 26.01 -0.10
N GLU A 149 -21.38 25.53 0.27
CA GLU A 149 -22.66 26.18 -0.06
C GLU A 149 -22.80 27.55 0.62
N ALA A 150 -22.53 27.63 1.94
CA ALA A 150 -22.68 28.88 2.71
C ALA A 150 -21.67 29.98 2.32
N LEU A 151 -20.50 29.61 1.83
CA LEU A 151 -19.45 30.53 1.37
C LEU A 151 -19.49 30.74 -0.16
N LYS A 152 -20.36 30.04 -0.87
CA LYS A 152 -20.46 30.03 -2.34
C LYS A 152 -19.13 29.72 -3.02
N LEU A 153 -18.50 28.63 -2.59
CA LEU A 153 -17.21 28.17 -3.08
C LEU A 153 -17.31 26.81 -3.75
N ASP A 154 -16.52 26.63 -4.79
CA ASP A 154 -16.26 25.32 -5.38
C ASP A 154 -15.60 24.37 -4.38
N ILE A 155 -15.74 23.07 -4.62
CA ILE A 155 -15.04 22.04 -3.88
C ILE A 155 -13.83 21.60 -4.71
N LEU A 156 -12.66 21.55 -4.09
CA LEU A 156 -11.43 21.03 -4.67
C LEU A 156 -11.03 19.74 -3.95
N PRO A 157 -11.31 18.56 -4.53
CA PRO A 157 -10.92 17.30 -3.91
C PRO A 157 -9.42 17.02 -4.12
N ILE A 158 -8.75 16.56 -3.07
CA ILE A 158 -7.34 16.12 -3.10
C ILE A 158 -7.26 14.74 -2.47
N LEU A 159 -6.63 13.79 -3.16
CA LEU A 159 -6.42 12.45 -2.66
C LEU A 159 -4.97 12.26 -2.23
N LEU A 160 -4.80 11.68 -1.05
CA LEU A 160 -3.54 11.40 -0.40
C LEU A 160 -3.40 9.90 -0.20
N TYR A 161 -2.32 9.30 -0.70
CA TYR A 161 -2.06 7.87 -0.53
C TYR A 161 -0.66 7.62 0.03
N GLY A 162 -0.53 6.61 0.87
CA GLY A 162 0.74 6.12 1.40
C GLY A 162 1.22 6.82 2.67
N ASN A 163 0.65 7.96 3.05
CA ASN A 163 1.06 8.73 4.21
C ASN A 163 0.94 7.94 5.53
N ASN A 164 -0.09 7.10 5.67
CA ASN A 164 -0.26 6.20 6.81
C ASN A 164 0.79 5.08 6.86
N LYS A 165 1.36 4.70 5.73
CA LYS A 165 2.44 3.70 5.63
C LYS A 165 3.78 4.29 6.09
N ILE A 166 3.96 5.60 5.96
CA ILE A 166 5.16 6.35 6.37
C ILE A 166 5.11 6.71 7.86
N ILE A 167 4.03 7.36 8.30
CA ILE A 167 3.78 7.67 9.71
C ILE A 167 2.38 7.18 10.06
N ALA A 168 2.31 6.02 10.69
CA ALA A 168 1.06 5.42 11.11
C ALA A 168 0.43 6.19 12.29
N LYS A 169 -0.91 6.19 12.37
CA LYS A 169 -1.64 6.83 13.47
C LYS A 169 -1.25 6.30 14.84
N ALA A 170 -0.99 5.00 14.94
CA ALA A 170 -0.59 4.32 16.18
C ALA A 170 0.88 4.51 16.56
N GLN A 171 1.73 4.94 15.62
CA GLN A 171 3.18 5.07 15.82
C GLN A 171 3.70 6.40 15.24
N PRO A 172 3.35 7.55 15.85
CA PRO A 172 3.57 8.89 15.27
C PRO A 172 5.05 9.30 15.15
N PHE A 173 5.96 8.61 15.84
CA PHE A 173 7.39 8.90 15.80
C PHE A 173 8.21 7.90 14.95
N ASN A 174 7.56 6.89 14.38
CA ASN A 174 8.23 5.90 13.53
C ASN A 174 8.05 6.29 12.05
N ILE A 175 9.10 6.85 11.46
CA ILE A 175 9.12 7.24 10.04
C ILE A 175 9.65 6.06 9.22
N ARG A 176 8.85 5.57 8.29
CA ARG A 176 9.15 4.43 7.43
C ARG A 176 9.38 4.88 6.00
N LYS A 177 10.03 4.02 5.22
CA LYS A 177 10.12 4.19 3.76
C LYS A 177 8.74 4.05 3.13
N GLY A 178 8.47 4.83 2.07
CA GLY A 178 7.19 4.77 1.39
C GLY A 178 7.05 5.81 0.29
N ILE A 179 5.81 5.98 -0.16
CA ILE A 179 5.44 6.97 -1.18
C ILE A 179 4.43 7.94 -0.58
N ILE A 180 4.67 9.22 -0.72
CA ILE A 180 3.67 10.28 -0.59
C ILE A 180 3.10 10.51 -1.99
N TYR A 181 1.91 10.00 -2.24
CA TYR A 181 1.20 10.24 -3.48
C TYR A 181 0.10 11.26 -3.25
N THR A 182 0.07 12.30 -4.07
CA THR A 182 -0.92 13.37 -4.00
C THR A 182 -1.55 13.55 -5.37
N GLU A 183 -2.86 13.40 -5.48
CA GLU A 183 -3.61 13.66 -6.72
C GLU A 183 -4.63 14.77 -6.48
N ILE A 184 -4.47 15.88 -7.21
CA ILE A 184 -5.44 16.98 -7.24
C ILE A 184 -6.46 16.65 -8.33
N LEU A 185 -7.71 16.46 -7.91
CA LEU A 185 -8.81 16.16 -8.82
C LEU A 185 -9.38 17.46 -9.44
N PRO A 186 -10.16 17.35 -10.51
CA PRO A 186 -10.86 18.49 -11.08
C PRO A 186 -11.70 19.19 -10.02
N ARG A 187 -11.71 20.52 -10.08
CA ARG A 187 -12.56 21.37 -9.25
C ARG A 187 -14.03 21.07 -9.56
N ILE A 188 -14.83 20.91 -8.53
CA ILE A 188 -16.28 20.67 -8.62
C ILE A 188 -16.98 22.01 -8.36
N PRO A 189 -17.51 22.67 -9.41
CA PRO A 189 -18.23 23.91 -9.28
C PRO A 189 -19.46 23.79 -8.38
N LEU A 190 -19.86 24.90 -7.76
CA LEU A 190 -21.02 24.91 -6.88
C LEU A 190 -22.32 24.62 -7.64
N ASP A 191 -22.39 25.02 -8.90
CA ASP A 191 -23.53 24.84 -9.81
C ASP A 191 -23.51 23.51 -10.57
N ASP A 192 -22.51 22.66 -10.38
CA ASP A 192 -22.49 21.33 -10.98
C ASP A 192 -23.49 20.38 -10.28
N LEU A 193 -24.65 20.24 -10.92
CA LEU A 193 -25.75 19.42 -10.44
C LEU A 193 -25.51 17.91 -10.57
N SER A 194 -24.48 17.48 -11.30
CA SER A 194 -24.10 16.05 -11.39
C SER A 194 -23.74 15.47 -10.02
N PHE A 195 -23.23 16.32 -9.12
CA PHE A 195 -22.94 15.97 -7.74
C PHE A 195 -24.08 16.27 -6.75
N GLY A 196 -25.24 16.72 -7.22
CA GLY A 196 -26.41 17.02 -6.42
C GLY A 196 -26.64 18.51 -6.20
N SER A 197 -27.88 18.86 -5.83
CA SER A 197 -28.35 20.23 -5.64
C SER A 197 -28.20 20.74 -4.19
N THR A 198 -28.07 19.82 -3.21
CA THR A 198 -27.94 20.13 -1.79
C THR A 198 -26.59 19.67 -1.24
N TYR A 199 -26.12 20.31 -0.16
CA TYR A 199 -24.88 19.88 0.48
C TYR A 199 -24.94 18.41 0.99
N GLN A 200 -26.14 17.89 1.32
CA GLN A 200 -26.32 16.49 1.73
C GLN A 200 -26.07 15.53 0.55
N GLU A 201 -26.67 15.81 -0.60
CA GLU A 201 -26.45 15.02 -1.82
C GLU A 201 -25.01 15.11 -2.30
N ARG A 202 -24.45 16.32 -2.32
CA ARG A 202 -23.05 16.57 -2.66
C ARG A 202 -22.11 15.79 -1.74
N THR A 203 -22.38 15.74 -0.42
CA THR A 203 -21.61 14.91 0.50
C THR A 203 -21.58 13.45 0.08
N LYS A 204 -22.73 12.89 -0.28
CA LYS A 204 -22.87 11.47 -0.66
C LYS A 204 -22.16 11.18 -1.97
N ARG A 205 -22.45 11.98 -3.03
CA ARG A 205 -21.93 11.73 -4.38
C ARG A 205 -20.43 12.01 -4.49
N ILE A 206 -19.94 13.11 -3.91
CA ILE A 206 -18.51 13.43 -3.92
C ILE A 206 -17.72 12.43 -3.07
N SER A 207 -18.27 11.97 -1.93
CA SER A 207 -17.65 10.89 -1.15
C SER A 207 -17.52 9.60 -1.95
N ALA A 208 -18.54 9.22 -2.72
CA ALA A 208 -18.51 8.04 -3.59
C ALA A 208 -17.46 8.20 -4.70
N TYR A 209 -17.46 9.34 -5.40
CA TYR A 209 -16.48 9.67 -6.43
C TYR A 209 -15.05 9.61 -5.91
N MET A 210 -14.77 10.26 -4.76
CA MET A 210 -13.42 10.23 -4.17
C MET A 210 -13.00 8.82 -3.75
N LYS A 211 -13.92 7.99 -3.24
CA LYS A 211 -13.63 6.60 -2.89
C LYS A 211 -13.30 5.75 -4.09
N GLU A 212 -14.02 5.92 -5.20
CA GLU A 212 -13.77 5.22 -6.46
C GLU A 212 -12.38 5.55 -7.01
N VAL A 213 -12.07 6.86 -7.11
CA VAL A 213 -10.74 7.30 -7.57
C VAL A 213 -9.64 6.83 -6.62
N TYR A 214 -9.89 6.87 -5.31
CA TYR A 214 -8.94 6.39 -4.32
C TYR A 214 -8.69 4.88 -4.43
N ALA A 215 -9.73 4.09 -4.70
CA ALA A 215 -9.58 2.65 -4.95
C ALA A 215 -8.71 2.37 -6.19
N ARG A 216 -8.87 3.18 -7.27
CA ARG A 216 -7.97 3.15 -8.44
C ARG A 216 -6.52 3.44 -8.04
N ILE A 217 -6.28 4.53 -7.30
CA ILE A 217 -4.93 4.88 -6.81
C ILE A 217 -4.34 3.74 -5.97
N CYS A 218 -5.13 3.14 -5.08
CA CYS A 218 -4.68 2.00 -4.28
C CYS A 218 -4.22 0.83 -5.16
N ARG A 219 -4.96 0.47 -6.21
CA ARG A 219 -4.57 -0.59 -7.15
C ARG A 219 -3.30 -0.23 -7.92
N GLU A 220 -3.21 1.00 -8.45
CA GLU A 220 -2.04 1.47 -9.22
C GLU A 220 -0.77 1.57 -8.37
N GLN A 221 -0.88 1.98 -7.11
CA GLN A 221 0.24 2.18 -6.19
C GLN A 221 0.59 0.93 -5.37
N ASN A 222 -0.28 -0.07 -5.36
CA ASN A 222 -0.05 -1.31 -4.62
C ASN A 222 0.79 -2.28 -5.46
N THR A 223 2.05 -1.92 -5.69
CA THR A 223 2.99 -2.65 -6.52
C THR A 223 4.25 -3.02 -5.75
N THR A 224 4.98 -4.00 -6.28
CA THR A 224 6.29 -4.39 -5.74
C THR A 224 7.36 -3.30 -5.87
N ASP A 225 7.10 -2.23 -6.64
CA ASP A 225 8.01 -1.09 -6.79
C ASP A 225 7.81 -0.02 -5.70
N ASN A 226 6.73 -0.15 -4.92
CA ASN A 226 6.47 0.74 -3.79
C ASN A 226 7.45 0.43 -2.65
N PRO A 227 8.29 1.40 -2.19
CA PRO A 227 9.23 1.17 -1.10
C PRO A 227 8.60 0.67 0.20
N ALA A 228 7.33 0.99 0.45
CA ALA A 228 6.59 0.52 1.62
C ALA A 228 6.21 -0.96 1.55
N PHE A 229 6.23 -1.57 0.37
CA PHE A 229 5.86 -2.96 0.16
C PHE A 229 6.78 -3.93 0.91
N TYR A 230 8.08 -3.84 0.66
CA TYR A 230 9.07 -4.70 1.32
C TYR A 230 9.17 -4.43 2.82
N GLU A 231 9.02 -3.16 3.21
CA GLU A 231 9.00 -2.79 4.62
C GLU A 231 7.82 -3.43 5.34
N ALA A 232 6.62 -3.39 4.76
CA ALA A 232 5.43 -4.05 5.33
C ALA A 232 5.62 -5.56 5.45
N LEU A 233 6.20 -6.20 4.43
CA LEU A 233 6.46 -7.63 4.42
C LEU A 233 7.47 -8.03 5.51
N ILE A 234 8.55 -7.26 5.70
CA ILE A 234 9.53 -7.48 6.78
C ILE A 234 8.88 -7.27 8.15
N GLN A 235 8.11 -6.20 8.32
CA GLN A 235 7.42 -5.88 9.57
C GLN A 235 6.48 -7.00 10.03
N ASN A 236 5.94 -7.78 9.10
CA ASN A 236 5.07 -8.93 9.39
C ASN A 236 5.76 -10.01 10.24
N TYR A 237 7.10 -10.05 10.24
CA TYR A 237 7.91 -11.04 10.93
C TYR A 237 8.71 -10.49 12.10
N ILE A 238 8.55 -9.23 12.46
CA ILE A 238 9.16 -8.65 13.67
C ILE A 238 8.58 -9.37 14.89
N TYR A 239 9.45 -9.68 15.85
CA TYR A 239 9.14 -10.44 17.08
C TYR A 239 8.80 -11.93 16.86
N LYS A 240 9.11 -12.49 15.69
CA LYS A 240 9.02 -13.96 15.44
C LYS A 240 10.29 -14.72 15.79
N GLY A 241 11.21 -14.07 16.48
CA GLY A 241 12.53 -14.58 16.79
C GLY A 241 13.61 -14.04 15.84
N PRO A 242 14.85 -13.83 16.35
CA PRO A 242 15.90 -13.15 15.61
C PRO A 242 16.29 -13.89 14.32
N VAL A 243 16.24 -15.21 14.33
CA VAL A 243 16.60 -16.06 13.19
C VAL A 243 15.59 -15.91 12.04
N VAL A 244 14.30 -15.98 12.35
CA VAL A 244 13.22 -15.82 11.35
C VAL A 244 13.22 -14.40 10.80
N GLU A 245 13.36 -13.40 11.65
CA GLU A 245 13.42 -12.00 11.22
C GLU A 245 14.59 -11.73 10.29
N TRP A 246 15.79 -12.21 10.64
CA TRP A 246 16.99 -12.08 9.83
C TRP A 246 16.86 -12.80 8.48
N TYR A 247 16.35 -14.05 8.49
CA TYR A 247 16.08 -14.83 7.29
C TYR A 247 15.14 -14.08 6.33
N ILE A 248 14.00 -13.60 6.83
CA ILE A 248 13.04 -12.87 6.01
C ILE A 248 13.63 -11.57 5.46
N ARG A 249 14.41 -10.82 6.25
CA ARG A 249 15.09 -9.60 5.76
C ARG A 249 16.02 -9.90 4.59
N ILE A 250 16.77 -10.99 4.65
CA ILE A 250 17.65 -11.41 3.55
C ILE A 250 16.82 -11.91 2.38
N LYS A 251 15.88 -12.83 2.60
CA LYS A 251 15.05 -13.42 1.54
C LYS A 251 14.30 -12.34 0.76
N VAL A 252 13.61 -11.45 1.45
CA VAL A 252 12.85 -10.35 0.82
C VAL A 252 13.75 -9.39 0.05
N LYS A 253 14.97 -9.12 0.53
CA LYS A 253 15.94 -8.26 -0.15
C LYS A 253 16.55 -8.91 -1.38
N MET A 254 16.81 -10.20 -1.33
CA MET A 254 17.45 -10.96 -2.41
C MET A 254 16.45 -11.49 -3.44
N GLU A 255 15.18 -11.67 -3.05
CA GLU A 255 14.15 -12.27 -3.90
C GLU A 255 13.62 -11.27 -4.94
N LYS A 256 14.22 -11.31 -6.13
CA LYS A 256 13.81 -10.45 -7.25
C LYS A 256 12.57 -10.96 -7.98
N ASN A 257 12.18 -12.23 -7.73
CA ASN A 257 11.08 -12.87 -8.44
C ASN A 257 9.70 -12.44 -7.96
N TYR A 258 9.58 -11.74 -6.83
CA TYR A 258 8.29 -11.23 -6.35
C TYR A 258 7.56 -10.38 -7.40
N ARG A 259 8.30 -9.56 -8.17
CA ARG A 259 7.73 -8.80 -9.30
C ARG A 259 7.21 -9.71 -10.39
N LEU A 260 7.93 -10.78 -10.69
CA LEU A 260 7.56 -11.74 -11.73
C LEU A 260 6.34 -12.55 -11.30
N PHE A 261 6.34 -13.10 -10.08
CA PHE A 261 5.17 -13.80 -9.53
C PHE A 261 3.92 -12.92 -9.58
N ASN A 262 4.01 -11.66 -9.15
CA ASN A 262 2.86 -10.76 -9.20
C ASN A 262 2.34 -10.49 -10.63
N ARG A 263 3.22 -10.48 -11.64
CA ARG A 263 2.82 -10.31 -13.05
C ARG A 263 2.20 -11.56 -13.65
N LEU A 264 2.67 -12.74 -13.23
CA LEU A 264 2.19 -14.03 -13.75
C LEU A 264 0.86 -14.44 -13.11
N ILE A 265 0.69 -14.15 -11.82
CA ILE A 265 -0.47 -14.59 -11.04
C ILE A 265 -1.61 -13.57 -11.19
N PRO A 266 -2.82 -14.04 -11.57
CA PRO A 266 -3.98 -13.16 -11.68
C PRO A 266 -4.22 -12.31 -10.42
N VAL A 267 -4.83 -11.14 -10.59
CA VAL A 267 -5.16 -10.24 -9.46
C VAL A 267 -6.34 -10.73 -8.63
N GLN A 268 -7.04 -11.76 -9.09
CA GLN A 268 -8.18 -12.39 -8.41
C GLN A 268 -8.14 -13.90 -8.60
N GLY A 269 -8.84 -14.65 -7.76
CA GLY A 269 -9.01 -16.09 -7.86
C GLY A 269 -8.31 -16.87 -6.74
N GLN A 270 -8.47 -18.20 -6.79
CA GLN A 270 -7.93 -19.14 -5.79
C GLN A 270 -6.48 -19.49 -6.12
N ILE A 271 -5.59 -19.23 -5.17
CA ILE A 271 -4.15 -19.49 -5.29
C ILE A 271 -3.73 -20.45 -4.18
N THR A 272 -3.05 -21.52 -4.53
CA THR A 272 -2.50 -22.47 -3.54
C THR A 272 -1.00 -22.51 -3.64
N ASP A 273 -0.31 -22.12 -2.57
CA ASP A 273 1.16 -22.13 -2.44
C ASP A 273 1.58 -23.37 -1.64
N ILE A 274 2.19 -24.33 -2.31
CA ILE A 274 2.61 -25.62 -1.76
C ILE A 274 4.09 -25.52 -1.35
N GLY A 275 4.40 -25.86 -0.08
CA GLY A 275 5.70 -25.63 0.51
C GLY A 275 5.91 -24.16 0.87
N CYS A 276 4.86 -23.49 1.38
CA CYS A 276 4.86 -22.05 1.62
C CYS A 276 5.83 -21.59 2.72
N GLY A 277 6.33 -22.49 3.57
CA GLY A 277 7.17 -22.20 4.69
C GLY A 277 6.54 -21.20 5.67
N PHE A 278 7.26 -20.13 5.99
CA PHE A 278 6.74 -19.03 6.80
C PHE A 278 5.71 -18.14 6.07
N GLY A 279 5.35 -18.44 4.82
CA GLY A 279 4.34 -17.74 4.03
C GLY A 279 4.73 -16.38 3.44
N PRO A 280 6.01 -16.03 3.19
CA PRO A 280 6.34 -14.70 2.68
C PRO A 280 5.76 -14.41 1.30
N LEU A 281 5.68 -15.42 0.41
CA LEU A 281 5.07 -15.30 -0.90
C LEU A 281 3.54 -15.12 -0.79
N CYS A 282 2.88 -15.90 0.06
CA CYS A 282 1.45 -15.77 0.32
C CYS A 282 1.11 -14.36 0.84
N TYR A 283 1.85 -13.84 1.82
CA TYR A 283 1.68 -12.48 2.33
C TYR A 283 1.94 -11.42 1.26
N MET A 284 2.94 -11.62 0.42
CA MET A 284 3.23 -10.74 -0.71
C MET A 284 2.05 -10.66 -1.68
N LEU A 285 1.50 -11.79 -2.09
CA LEU A 285 0.38 -11.86 -3.02
C LEU A 285 -0.89 -11.24 -2.44
N SER A 286 -1.14 -11.47 -1.16
CA SER A 286 -2.27 -10.89 -0.42
C SER A 286 -2.15 -9.36 -0.25
N LEU A 287 -0.95 -8.84 -0.02
CA LEU A 287 -0.70 -7.40 0.04
C LEU A 287 -0.97 -6.68 -1.28
N LEU A 288 -0.78 -7.36 -2.40
CA LEU A 288 -0.89 -6.78 -3.74
C LEU A 288 -2.30 -6.84 -4.31
N SER A 289 -3.15 -7.74 -3.83
CA SER A 289 -4.56 -7.78 -4.18
C SER A 289 -5.39 -8.41 -3.07
N GLU A 290 -6.45 -7.71 -2.65
CA GLU A 290 -7.45 -8.21 -1.70
C GLU A 290 -8.44 -9.22 -2.35
N ASP A 291 -8.45 -9.31 -3.69
CA ASP A 291 -9.36 -10.19 -4.46
C ASP A 291 -8.77 -11.61 -4.67
N ARG A 292 -7.60 -11.88 -4.11
CA ARG A 292 -6.94 -13.20 -4.13
C ARG A 292 -7.32 -13.99 -2.89
N GLU A 293 -7.88 -15.19 -3.09
CA GLU A 293 -8.05 -16.19 -2.03
C GLU A 293 -6.80 -17.08 -2.00
N ILE A 294 -6.04 -17.03 -0.92
CA ILE A 294 -4.72 -17.65 -0.84
C ILE A 294 -4.69 -18.72 0.24
N LEU A 295 -4.27 -19.93 -0.15
CA LEU A 295 -4.00 -21.03 0.75
C LEU A 295 -2.51 -21.40 0.69
N GLY A 296 -1.79 -21.24 1.79
CA GLY A 296 -0.45 -21.76 1.98
C GLY A 296 -0.48 -23.11 2.69
N ILE A 297 0.24 -24.09 2.15
CA ILE A 297 0.36 -25.44 2.74
C ILE A 297 1.84 -25.73 2.97
N ASP A 298 2.19 -26.22 4.16
CA ASP A 298 3.52 -26.71 4.47
C ASP A 298 3.46 -27.89 5.44
N TYR A 299 4.41 -28.81 5.33
CA TYR A 299 4.52 -29.97 6.23
C TYR A 299 5.15 -29.64 7.59
N ASP A 300 5.76 -28.47 7.72
CA ASP A 300 6.38 -28.00 8.96
C ASP A 300 5.38 -27.20 9.79
N GLU A 301 4.90 -27.83 10.86
CA GLU A 301 3.90 -27.25 11.76
C GLU A 301 4.37 -25.94 12.42
N ASP A 302 5.65 -25.86 12.81
CA ASP A 302 6.21 -24.66 13.44
C ASP A 302 6.23 -23.46 12.47
N LYS A 303 6.55 -23.71 11.19
CA LYS A 303 6.51 -22.68 10.16
C LYS A 303 5.08 -22.19 9.91
N ILE A 304 4.12 -23.12 9.85
CA ILE A 304 2.70 -22.78 9.69
C ILE A 304 2.17 -22.01 10.91
N ALA A 305 2.52 -22.43 12.12
CA ALA A 305 2.13 -21.70 13.33
C ALA A 305 2.63 -20.25 13.29
N LEU A 306 3.89 -20.02 12.85
CA LEU A 306 4.43 -18.68 12.69
C LEU A 306 3.75 -17.90 11.56
N ALA A 307 3.43 -18.56 10.43
CA ALA A 307 2.72 -17.94 9.31
C ALA A 307 1.30 -17.50 9.72
N GLN A 308 0.55 -18.32 10.42
CA GLN A 308 -0.81 -18.01 10.90
C GLN A 308 -0.88 -16.79 11.82
N HIS A 309 0.19 -16.46 12.52
CA HIS A 309 0.26 -15.33 13.45
C HIS A 309 0.89 -14.07 12.85
N GLY A 310 0.94 -13.96 11.52
CA GLY A 310 1.43 -12.76 10.84
C GLY A 310 0.55 -11.53 11.10
N TRP A 311 1.18 -10.36 11.16
CA TRP A 311 0.48 -9.07 11.32
C TRP A 311 -0.43 -8.72 10.14
N LEU A 312 -0.04 -9.17 8.93
CA LEU A 312 -0.75 -8.91 7.67
C LEU A 312 -1.85 -9.93 7.35
N ARG A 313 -2.17 -10.82 8.29
CA ARG A 313 -3.26 -11.80 8.11
C ARG A 313 -4.59 -11.10 7.82
N ASN A 314 -5.40 -11.71 6.97
CA ASN A 314 -6.77 -11.29 6.67
C ASN A 314 -7.63 -12.52 6.38
N GLU A 315 -8.91 -12.33 6.09
CA GLU A 315 -9.88 -13.39 5.85
C GLU A 315 -9.65 -14.18 4.56
N HIS A 316 -8.94 -13.58 3.58
CA HIS A 316 -8.61 -14.19 2.28
C HIS A 316 -7.28 -14.95 2.27
N LEU A 317 -6.58 -15.03 3.42
CA LEU A 317 -5.28 -15.68 3.54
C LEU A 317 -5.31 -16.74 4.64
N GLN A 318 -5.14 -18.00 4.23
CA GLN A 318 -5.13 -19.15 5.13
C GLN A 318 -3.82 -19.91 5.02
N PHE A 319 -3.40 -20.50 6.15
CA PHE A 319 -2.26 -21.40 6.22
C PHE A 319 -2.68 -22.71 6.86
N LYS A 320 -2.27 -23.84 6.27
CA LYS A 320 -2.62 -25.19 6.74
C LYS A 320 -1.37 -26.06 6.81
N HIS A 321 -1.23 -26.75 7.93
CA HIS A 321 -0.25 -27.80 8.08
C HIS A 321 -0.72 -29.06 7.33
N GLY A 322 0.18 -29.69 6.57
CA GLY A 322 -0.10 -30.94 5.90
C GLY A 322 0.94 -31.35 4.86
N ASN A 323 1.02 -32.67 4.63
CA ASN A 323 1.83 -33.24 3.56
C ASN A 323 1.11 -33.02 2.21
N ALA A 324 1.73 -32.33 1.27
CA ALA A 324 1.14 -31.99 -0.02
C ALA A 324 0.67 -33.21 -0.84
N LEU A 325 1.32 -34.35 -0.68
CA LEU A 325 0.94 -35.60 -1.35
C LEU A 325 -0.40 -36.14 -0.83
N GLU A 326 -0.70 -35.96 0.44
CA GLU A 326 -1.89 -36.51 1.11
C GLU A 326 -2.98 -35.45 1.27
N TYR A 327 -2.62 -34.19 1.46
CA TYR A 327 -3.53 -33.07 1.71
C TYR A 327 -4.57 -32.95 0.59
N PRO A 328 -5.89 -32.81 0.92
CA PRO A 328 -6.92 -32.64 -0.10
C PRO A 328 -6.81 -31.24 -0.74
N LEU A 329 -6.12 -31.13 -1.86
CA LEU A 329 -5.95 -29.86 -2.56
C LEU A 329 -7.30 -29.30 -3.05
N PRO A 330 -7.57 -28.00 -2.81
CA PRO A 330 -8.76 -27.34 -3.37
C PRO A 330 -8.61 -27.15 -4.88
N GLU A 331 -9.72 -26.89 -5.56
CA GLU A 331 -9.67 -26.38 -6.93
C GLU A 331 -9.06 -24.98 -6.93
N SER A 332 -8.05 -24.77 -7.77
CA SER A 332 -7.28 -23.52 -7.79
C SER A 332 -7.08 -23.00 -9.21
N ASP A 333 -6.99 -21.68 -9.32
CA ASP A 333 -6.61 -21.01 -10.57
C ASP A 333 -5.08 -21.04 -10.73
N VAL A 334 -4.35 -21.05 -9.61
CA VAL A 334 -2.89 -21.14 -9.63
C VAL A 334 -2.40 -22.05 -8.51
N PHE A 335 -1.56 -23.02 -8.86
CA PHE A 335 -0.69 -23.71 -7.92
C PHE A 335 0.73 -23.15 -8.01
N ILE A 336 1.36 -22.89 -6.88
CA ILE A 336 2.75 -22.43 -6.78
C ILE A 336 3.56 -23.47 -6.03
N LEU A 337 4.71 -23.85 -6.59
CA LEU A 337 5.71 -24.72 -5.98
C LEU A 337 7.06 -23.98 -6.05
N ASN A 338 7.40 -23.27 -4.98
CA ASN A 338 8.54 -22.38 -4.97
C ASN A 338 9.66 -22.92 -4.08
N ASP A 339 10.78 -23.37 -4.66
CA ASP A 339 11.95 -23.92 -3.99
C ASP A 339 11.61 -25.11 -3.06
N MET A 340 10.75 -26.03 -3.51
CA MET A 340 10.28 -27.13 -2.66
C MET A 340 10.34 -28.53 -3.33
N LEU A 341 10.30 -28.65 -4.66
CA LEU A 341 10.27 -29.94 -5.32
C LEU A 341 11.51 -30.77 -5.06
N HIS A 342 12.67 -30.15 -5.02
CA HIS A 342 13.95 -30.85 -4.80
C HIS A 342 14.08 -31.55 -3.43
N TYR A 343 13.14 -31.36 -2.52
CA TYR A 343 13.06 -32.13 -1.26
C TYR A 343 12.28 -33.44 -1.40
N MET A 344 11.71 -33.73 -2.59
CA MET A 344 10.93 -34.93 -2.85
C MET A 344 11.64 -35.81 -3.89
N SER A 345 11.45 -37.14 -3.83
CA SER A 345 11.88 -38.03 -4.91
C SER A 345 11.19 -37.70 -6.22
N TYR A 346 11.79 -38.07 -7.36
CA TYR A 346 11.21 -37.80 -8.67
C TYR A 346 9.79 -38.35 -8.85
N GLU A 347 9.51 -39.53 -8.28
CA GLU A 347 8.18 -40.14 -8.27
C GLU A 347 7.16 -39.29 -7.52
N HIS A 348 7.53 -38.79 -6.34
CA HIS A 348 6.67 -37.90 -5.56
C HIS A 348 6.46 -36.54 -6.23
N GLN A 349 7.49 -36.01 -6.91
CA GLN A 349 7.35 -34.79 -7.70
C GLN A 349 6.32 -34.96 -8.83
N GLN A 350 6.39 -36.06 -9.59
CA GLN A 350 5.44 -36.39 -10.64
C GLN A 350 4.02 -36.55 -10.06
N THR A 351 3.87 -37.32 -8.98
CA THR A 351 2.58 -37.54 -8.30
C THR A 351 1.95 -36.22 -7.86
N LEU A 352 2.74 -35.33 -7.25
CA LEU A 352 2.25 -34.02 -6.79
C LEU A 352 1.82 -33.12 -7.96
N LEU A 353 2.61 -33.08 -9.04
CA LEU A 353 2.28 -32.24 -10.20
C LEU A 353 1.03 -32.76 -10.94
N LEU A 354 0.86 -34.08 -11.08
CA LEU A 354 -0.37 -34.69 -11.60
C LEU A 354 -1.58 -34.36 -10.73
N LYS A 355 -1.42 -34.42 -9.41
CA LYS A 355 -2.46 -34.04 -8.46
C LYS A 355 -2.86 -32.56 -8.59
N CYS A 356 -1.89 -31.64 -8.71
CA CYS A 356 -2.16 -30.24 -8.98
C CYS A 356 -2.90 -30.02 -10.29
N ALA A 357 -2.45 -30.69 -11.38
CA ALA A 357 -3.08 -30.59 -12.70
C ALA A 357 -4.55 -31.05 -12.70
N GLY A 358 -4.86 -32.12 -11.93
CA GLY A 358 -6.22 -32.63 -11.75
C GLY A 358 -7.15 -31.71 -10.96
N ARG A 359 -6.58 -30.77 -10.17
CA ARG A 359 -7.33 -29.80 -9.37
C ARG A 359 -7.28 -28.38 -9.91
N LEU A 360 -6.68 -28.21 -11.09
CA LEU A 360 -6.55 -26.91 -11.73
C LEU A 360 -7.85 -26.53 -12.45
N ARG A 361 -8.35 -25.34 -12.18
CA ARG A 361 -9.52 -24.79 -12.88
C ARG A 361 -9.25 -24.58 -14.37
N SER A 362 -10.30 -24.33 -15.14
CA SER A 362 -10.19 -23.95 -16.56
C SER A 362 -9.29 -22.71 -16.69
N GLN A 363 -8.34 -22.73 -17.62
CA GLN A 363 -7.33 -21.68 -17.85
C GLN A 363 -6.35 -21.44 -16.68
N GLY A 364 -6.35 -22.31 -15.67
CA GLY A 364 -5.41 -22.23 -14.57
C GLY A 364 -3.99 -22.60 -14.97
N MET A 365 -3.03 -22.37 -14.06
CA MET A 365 -1.61 -22.65 -14.28
C MET A 365 -0.93 -23.23 -13.05
N ILE A 366 0.16 -23.96 -13.25
CA ILE A 366 1.09 -24.37 -12.21
C ILE A 366 2.40 -23.61 -12.44
N ILE A 367 2.87 -22.90 -11.42
CA ILE A 367 4.14 -22.16 -11.44
C ILE A 367 5.12 -22.91 -10.56
N ILE A 368 6.20 -23.39 -11.15
CA ILE A 368 7.28 -24.09 -10.48
C ILE A 368 8.52 -23.21 -10.56
N ARG A 369 9.16 -22.95 -9.42
CA ARG A 369 10.51 -22.39 -9.37
C ARG A 369 11.40 -23.33 -8.61
N ASP A 370 12.45 -23.81 -9.24
CA ASP A 370 13.40 -24.71 -8.63
C ASP A 370 14.79 -24.63 -9.26
N GLY A 371 15.79 -25.19 -8.59
CA GLY A 371 17.16 -25.28 -9.09
C GLY A 371 17.26 -26.22 -10.29
N ASN A 372 17.89 -25.78 -11.39
CA ASN A 372 18.17 -26.60 -12.54
C ASN A 372 19.55 -27.29 -12.39
N SER A 373 19.54 -28.63 -12.32
CA SER A 373 20.76 -29.43 -12.17
C SER A 373 21.72 -29.39 -13.37
N ALA A 374 21.25 -29.00 -14.58
CA ALA A 374 22.06 -28.94 -15.80
C ALA A 374 23.11 -27.80 -15.79
N ASN A 375 23.05 -26.84 -14.87
CA ASN A 375 23.97 -25.71 -14.78
C ASN A 375 25.03 -25.91 -13.67
N ALA A 376 26.03 -26.76 -13.93
CA ALA A 376 27.00 -27.27 -12.95
C ALA A 376 27.78 -26.19 -12.14
N SER A 377 28.08 -25.02 -12.73
CA SER A 377 28.83 -23.97 -12.04
C SER A 377 27.95 -23.11 -11.08
N LYS A 378 26.72 -22.84 -11.47
CA LYS A 378 25.73 -22.10 -10.65
C LYS A 378 25.06 -23.04 -9.64
N HIS A 379 24.94 -24.32 -9.97
CA HIS A 379 24.36 -25.34 -9.09
C HIS A 379 25.16 -25.55 -7.80
N ARG A 380 26.49 -25.42 -7.82
CA ARG A 380 27.31 -25.45 -6.60
C ARG A 380 26.94 -24.39 -5.58
N LEU A 381 26.64 -23.17 -6.04
CA LEU A 381 26.25 -22.08 -5.15
C LEU A 381 24.84 -22.29 -4.56
N THR A 382 23.89 -22.72 -5.37
CA THR A 382 22.51 -23.05 -4.93
C THR A 382 22.55 -24.21 -3.93
N ARG A 383 23.30 -25.27 -4.24
CA ARG A 383 23.47 -26.42 -3.34
C ARG A 383 24.17 -26.05 -2.03
N PHE A 384 25.14 -25.13 -2.06
CA PHE A 384 25.81 -24.62 -0.87
C PHE A 384 24.87 -23.77 -0.01
N THR A 385 24.06 -22.89 -0.60
CA THR A 385 23.07 -22.08 0.11
C THR A 385 21.95 -22.92 0.72
N GLU A 386 21.47 -23.96 0.01
CA GLU A 386 20.52 -24.94 0.54
C GLU A 386 21.11 -25.78 1.67
N LEU A 387 22.35 -26.21 1.54
CA LEU A 387 23.06 -27.00 2.56
C LEU A 387 23.34 -26.14 3.81
N LEU A 388 23.60 -24.84 3.61
CA LEU A 388 23.77 -23.88 4.71
C LEU A 388 22.44 -23.66 5.43
N SER A 389 21.33 -23.51 4.69
CA SER A 389 20.00 -23.31 5.25
C SER A 389 19.49 -24.54 6.01
N THR A 390 19.79 -25.74 5.52
CA THR A 390 19.36 -27.00 6.15
C THR A 390 20.24 -27.40 7.34
N ARG A 391 21.59 -27.34 7.20
CA ARG A 391 22.51 -27.86 8.24
C ARG A 391 22.87 -26.84 9.33
N ILE A 392 23.05 -25.56 8.98
CA ILE A 392 23.51 -24.54 9.96
C ILE A 392 22.32 -23.90 10.66
N PHE A 393 21.25 -23.61 9.94
CA PHE A 393 20.11 -22.91 10.50
C PHE A 393 18.94 -23.81 10.88
N ASN A 394 19.04 -25.12 10.58
CA ASN A 394 17.98 -26.10 10.84
C ASN A 394 16.58 -25.65 10.33
N PHE A 395 16.58 -24.87 9.23
CA PHE A 395 15.36 -24.30 8.67
C PHE A 395 14.48 -25.33 7.96
N ASN A 396 15.06 -26.44 7.50
CA ASN A 396 14.31 -27.52 6.86
C ASN A 396 14.61 -28.83 7.59
N ARG A 397 13.60 -29.51 8.08
CA ARG A 397 13.67 -30.79 8.80
C ARG A 397 13.89 -31.99 7.88
N THR A 398 14.38 -31.78 6.65
CA THR A 398 14.68 -32.87 5.71
C THR A 398 16.05 -33.46 5.99
N THR A 399 16.08 -34.75 6.29
CA THR A 399 17.31 -35.57 6.45
C THR A 399 17.71 -36.30 5.18
N GLY A 400 17.01 -36.07 4.04
CA GLY A 400 17.13 -36.81 2.80
C GLY A 400 18.07 -36.19 1.77
N GLU A 401 18.32 -36.94 0.71
CA GLU A 401 19.01 -36.49 -0.49
C GLU A 401 18.17 -35.42 -1.23
N LEU A 402 18.82 -34.48 -1.92
CA LEU A 402 18.16 -33.46 -2.73
C LEU A 402 18.03 -33.94 -4.18
N TYR A 403 16.83 -33.91 -4.71
CA TYR A 403 16.46 -34.42 -6.06
C TYR A 403 16.12 -33.26 -6.99
N PHE A 404 17.13 -32.57 -7.49
CA PHE A 404 16.93 -31.47 -8.45
C PHE A 404 16.49 -31.98 -9.81
N THR A 405 15.35 -31.50 -10.30
CA THR A 405 14.83 -31.86 -11.61
C THR A 405 15.62 -31.21 -12.74
N THR A 406 15.64 -31.90 -13.87
CA THR A 406 16.09 -31.33 -15.15
C THR A 406 14.90 -30.71 -15.91
N GLU A 407 15.21 -29.82 -16.86
CA GLU A 407 14.20 -29.29 -17.76
C GLU A 407 13.46 -30.39 -18.51
N THR A 408 14.18 -31.43 -18.97
CA THR A 408 13.62 -32.58 -19.69
C THR A 408 12.58 -33.31 -18.84
N GLN A 409 12.91 -33.60 -17.59
CA GLN A 409 11.97 -34.27 -16.69
C GLN A 409 10.69 -33.42 -16.42
N LEU A 410 10.82 -32.14 -16.25
CA LEU A 410 9.65 -31.27 -16.06
C LEU A 410 8.79 -31.17 -17.32
N ARG A 411 9.40 -31.20 -18.51
CA ARG A 411 8.67 -31.28 -19.80
C ARG A 411 7.91 -32.59 -19.93
N GLU A 412 8.53 -33.71 -19.58
CA GLU A 412 7.89 -35.04 -19.61
C GLU A 412 6.68 -35.08 -18.65
N ILE A 413 6.84 -34.55 -17.42
CA ILE A 413 5.74 -34.46 -16.46
C ILE A 413 4.62 -33.56 -16.98
N ALA A 414 4.94 -32.42 -17.60
CA ALA A 414 3.94 -31.52 -18.16
C ALA A 414 3.14 -32.20 -19.28
N VAL A 415 3.80 -32.97 -20.17
CA VAL A 415 3.13 -33.77 -21.18
C VAL A 415 2.21 -34.80 -20.54
N ALA A 416 2.66 -35.49 -19.48
CA ALA A 416 1.83 -36.43 -18.74
C ALA A 416 0.62 -35.75 -18.06
N CYS A 417 0.74 -34.46 -17.69
CA CYS A 417 -0.36 -33.61 -17.19
C CYS A 417 -1.27 -33.06 -18.30
N GLY A 418 -0.97 -33.32 -19.60
CA GLY A 418 -1.66 -32.70 -20.73
C GLY A 418 -1.48 -31.19 -20.82
N MET A 419 -0.30 -30.68 -20.44
CA MET A 419 -0.02 -29.26 -20.31
C MET A 419 1.20 -28.85 -21.16
N ALA A 420 1.19 -27.59 -21.64
CA ALA A 420 2.34 -26.96 -22.28
C ALA A 420 3.23 -26.30 -21.21
N VAL A 421 4.53 -26.21 -21.48
CA VAL A 421 5.52 -25.59 -20.58
C VAL A 421 6.08 -24.33 -21.22
N GLU A 422 5.92 -23.23 -20.50
CA GLU A 422 6.65 -21.98 -20.74
C GLU A 422 7.83 -21.92 -19.75
N ILE A 423 9.02 -21.55 -20.23
CA ILE A 423 10.22 -21.46 -19.38
C ILE A 423 10.69 -20.02 -19.35
N ILE A 424 10.81 -19.50 -18.14
CA ILE A 424 11.38 -18.18 -17.91
C ILE A 424 12.73 -18.35 -17.21
N PRO A 425 13.86 -18.11 -17.93
CA PRO A 425 15.18 -18.19 -17.33
C PRO A 425 15.32 -17.14 -16.23
N ASN A 426 15.80 -17.56 -15.07
CA ASN A 426 16.03 -16.67 -13.96
C ASN A 426 17.41 -15.98 -14.06
N ASP A 427 17.64 -15.04 -13.15
CA ASP A 427 18.75 -14.09 -13.08
C ASP A 427 20.16 -14.69 -13.29
N LYS A 428 21.11 -13.85 -13.63
CA LYS A 428 22.52 -14.22 -13.92
C LYS A 428 23.27 -14.92 -12.76
N TYR A 429 22.71 -14.91 -11.55
CA TYR A 429 23.41 -15.34 -10.33
C TYR A 429 22.94 -16.65 -9.69
N THR A 430 21.75 -17.15 -10.02
CA THR A 430 21.20 -18.40 -9.47
C THR A 430 20.86 -19.40 -10.58
N SER A 431 20.89 -20.73 -10.26
CA SER A 431 20.46 -21.78 -11.17
C SER A 431 18.94 -21.96 -11.23
N ASN A 432 18.18 -21.19 -10.43
CA ASN A 432 16.74 -21.33 -10.35
C ASN A 432 16.09 -20.90 -11.65
N THR A 433 15.18 -21.73 -12.15
CA THR A 433 14.41 -21.49 -13.37
C THR A 433 12.92 -21.52 -13.01
N ILE A 434 12.12 -20.72 -13.70
CA ILE A 434 10.67 -20.73 -13.51
C ILE A 434 10.04 -21.45 -14.71
N TYR A 435 9.23 -22.47 -14.39
CA TYR A 435 8.45 -23.25 -15.34
C TYR A 435 6.97 -22.97 -15.09
N ILE A 436 6.24 -22.68 -16.15
CA ILE A 436 4.81 -22.42 -16.09
C ILE A 436 4.11 -23.48 -16.92
N PHE A 437 3.31 -24.32 -16.27
CA PHE A 437 2.48 -25.30 -16.94
C PHE A 437 1.10 -24.69 -17.18
N ARG A 438 0.63 -24.75 -18.43
CA ARG A 438 -0.70 -24.28 -18.84
C ARG A 438 -1.40 -25.35 -19.67
N LYS A 439 -2.72 -25.50 -19.50
CA LYS A 439 -3.53 -26.29 -20.41
C LYS A 439 -3.46 -25.64 -21.80
N PRO A 440 -3.26 -26.42 -22.88
CA PRO A 440 -3.37 -25.86 -24.23
C PRO A 440 -4.78 -25.31 -24.44
N ASN A 441 -4.89 -24.19 -25.16
CA ASN A 441 -6.17 -23.56 -25.50
C ASN A 441 -7.00 -24.49 -26.42
#